data_f7ccbb50e366ba5414b111bd1db3720e
#
_entry.id   f7ccbb50e366ba5414b111bd1db3720e
#
_cell.length_a   1.000
_cell.length_b   1.000
_cell.length_c   1.000
_cell.angle_alpha   90.00
_cell.angle_beta   90.00
_cell.angle_gamma   90.00
#
_symmetry.space_group_name_H-M   'P 1'
#
loop_
_entity.id
_entity.type
_entity.pdbx_description
1 polymer ?
#
loop_
_entity_poly.entity_id
_entity_poly.type
_entity_poly.pdbx_seq_one_letter_code
_entity_poly.pdbx_strand_id
1 'polypeptide(L)'
;MNPSDDFIGENHLSTSAKTPLRADAFSLSDEEKIARIQKSMADIMETLGLDLTDDSLKGTPLRVAKAYVKELFGGLDPKRCPSSSTFENNYHYGEMLIEKNIVLYSTCEHHFLPIVGRAHVGYISNGRVLGLSKMNRIVDYFAKRPQVQE
;
A
#
# COMPACT_ATOMS: atom_id res chain seq x y z
N MET A 1 21.54 16.35 -15.89
CA MET A 1 20.46 16.34 -14.91
C MET A 1 20.34 17.75 -14.39
N ASN A 2 19.19 18.38 -14.44
CA ASN A 2 19.01 19.74 -13.95
C ASN A 2 18.85 19.65 -12.43
N PRO A 3 19.60 20.42 -11.60
CA PRO A 3 19.47 20.36 -10.13
C PRO A 3 18.07 20.66 -9.60
N SER A 4 17.19 21.24 -10.42
CA SER A 4 15.77 21.48 -10.07
C SER A 4 14.89 20.22 -10.15
N ASP A 5 15.36 19.16 -10.79
CA ASP A 5 14.56 17.95 -11.00
C ASP A 5 14.53 17.05 -9.74
N ASP A 6 15.53 17.19 -8.87
CA ASP A 6 15.65 16.43 -7.62
C ASP A 6 14.62 16.84 -6.56
N PHE A 7 13.94 18.00 -6.73
CA PHE A 7 12.97 18.54 -5.78
C PHE A 7 11.51 18.47 -6.27
N ILE A 8 11.26 17.78 -7.37
CA ILE A 8 9.89 17.61 -7.86
C ILE A 8 9.11 16.75 -6.87
N GLY A 9 8.07 17.33 -6.27
CA GLY A 9 7.19 16.65 -5.33
C GLY A 9 7.58 16.76 -3.85
N GLU A 10 8.76 17.28 -3.50
CA GLU A 10 9.16 17.45 -2.10
C GLU A 10 8.49 18.63 -1.38
N ASN A 11 7.89 19.55 -2.14
CA ASN A 11 7.24 20.76 -1.63
C ASN A 11 5.71 20.67 -1.62
N HIS A 12 5.11 19.50 -1.56
CA HIS A 12 3.67 19.42 -1.44
C HIS A 12 3.23 19.85 -0.03
N LEU A 13 2.23 20.74 -0.01
CA LEU A 13 1.81 21.43 1.22
C LEU A 13 0.77 20.64 2.04
N SER A 14 0.33 19.49 1.59
CA SER A 14 -0.66 18.70 2.31
C SER A 14 -0.36 17.22 2.21
N THR A 15 -0.25 16.57 3.35
CA THR A 15 -0.36 15.12 3.45
C THR A 15 -1.83 14.76 3.42
N SER A 16 -2.21 13.84 2.55
CA SER A 16 -3.59 13.34 2.49
C SER A 16 -3.61 11.88 2.92
N ALA A 17 -4.54 11.52 3.80
CA ALA A 17 -4.85 10.13 4.10
C ALA A 17 -5.32 9.34 2.85
N LYS A 18 -5.62 10.04 1.76
CA LYS A 18 -6.03 9.46 0.49
C LYS A 18 -4.89 9.53 -0.51
N THR A 19 -4.39 8.38 -0.94
CA THR A 19 -3.49 8.29 -2.09
C THR A 19 -4.14 8.97 -3.31
N PRO A 20 -3.44 9.90 -4.00
CA PRO A 20 -3.99 10.55 -5.19
C PRO A 20 -4.18 9.52 -6.31
N LEU A 21 -5.40 9.37 -6.78
CA LEU A 21 -5.77 8.43 -7.84
C LEU A 21 -6.35 9.18 -9.03
N ARG A 22 -6.08 8.68 -10.24
CA ARG A 22 -6.73 9.14 -11.46
C ARG A 22 -8.21 8.76 -11.46
N ALA A 23 -9.04 9.52 -12.17
CA ALA A 23 -10.48 9.26 -12.27
C ALA A 23 -10.80 7.86 -12.84
N ASP A 24 -9.92 7.35 -13.73
CA ASP A 24 -10.03 6.05 -14.38
C ASP A 24 -9.19 4.94 -13.73
N ALA A 25 -8.76 5.12 -12.47
CA ALA A 25 -7.82 4.21 -11.77
C ALA A 25 -8.29 2.75 -11.72
N PHE A 26 -9.58 2.51 -11.81
CA PHE A 26 -10.19 1.18 -11.74
C PHE A 26 -10.76 0.68 -13.07
N SER A 27 -10.42 1.31 -14.19
CA SER A 27 -10.87 0.90 -15.53
C SER A 27 -10.19 -0.37 -16.03
N LEU A 28 -8.96 -0.65 -15.55
CA LEU A 28 -8.20 -1.84 -15.93
C LEU A 28 -8.42 -2.98 -14.94
N SER A 29 -8.55 -4.19 -15.46
CA SER A 29 -8.50 -5.42 -14.65
C SER A 29 -7.11 -5.63 -14.05
N ASP A 30 -7.02 -6.51 -13.04
CA ASP A 30 -5.73 -6.88 -12.44
C ASP A 30 -4.80 -7.52 -13.48
N GLU A 31 -5.32 -8.34 -14.38
CA GLU A 31 -4.59 -9.00 -15.45
C GLU A 31 -3.98 -7.98 -16.42
N GLU A 32 -4.75 -6.97 -16.82
CA GLU A 32 -4.27 -5.89 -17.69
C GLU A 32 -3.20 -5.05 -17.00
N LYS A 33 -3.38 -4.73 -15.72
CA LYS A 33 -2.37 -4.03 -14.92
C LYS A 33 -1.07 -4.84 -14.83
N ILE A 34 -1.18 -6.14 -14.53
CA ILE A 34 -0.03 -7.04 -14.45
C ILE A 34 0.70 -7.10 -15.79
N ALA A 35 0.00 -7.27 -16.91
CA ALA A 35 0.62 -7.33 -18.21
C ALA A 35 1.38 -6.04 -18.57
N ARG A 36 0.81 -4.87 -18.28
CA ARG A 36 1.46 -3.58 -18.52
C ARG A 36 2.69 -3.37 -17.63
N ILE A 37 2.57 -3.65 -16.34
CA ILE A 37 3.68 -3.51 -15.38
C ILE A 37 4.78 -4.52 -15.71
N GLN A 38 4.45 -5.75 -16.12
CA GLN A 38 5.43 -6.75 -16.53
C GLN A 38 6.29 -6.23 -17.69
N LYS A 39 5.67 -5.63 -18.71
CA LYS A 39 6.39 -5.05 -19.84
C LYS A 39 7.33 -3.93 -19.37
N SER A 40 6.81 -2.97 -18.59
CA SER A 40 7.63 -1.86 -18.09
C SER A 40 8.78 -2.33 -17.21
N MET A 41 8.57 -3.39 -16.41
CA MET A 41 9.63 -3.96 -15.57
C MET A 41 10.70 -4.66 -16.42
N ALA A 42 10.33 -5.34 -17.51
CA ALA A 42 11.29 -5.90 -18.44
C ALA A 42 12.14 -4.78 -19.07
N ASP A 43 11.51 -3.71 -19.54
CA ASP A 43 12.19 -2.55 -20.11
C ASP A 43 13.18 -1.91 -19.11
N ILE A 44 12.79 -1.80 -17.84
CA ILE A 44 13.67 -1.31 -16.75
C ILE A 44 14.87 -2.23 -16.57
N MET A 45 14.64 -3.54 -16.48
CA MET A 45 15.70 -4.53 -16.26
C MET A 45 16.70 -4.56 -17.42
N GLU A 46 16.23 -4.52 -18.66
CA GLU A 46 17.07 -4.45 -19.85
C GLU A 46 17.89 -3.14 -19.89
N THR A 47 17.27 -2.01 -19.52
CA THR A 47 17.96 -0.71 -19.42
C THR A 47 19.09 -0.74 -18.38
N LEU A 48 18.92 -1.50 -17.31
CA LEU A 48 19.96 -1.73 -16.30
C LEU A 48 21.05 -2.72 -16.77
N GLY A 49 20.93 -3.30 -17.96
CA GLY A 49 21.87 -4.26 -18.51
C GLY A 49 21.72 -5.68 -18.00
N LEU A 50 20.54 -6.03 -17.44
CA LEU A 50 20.26 -7.39 -16.97
C LEU A 50 19.87 -8.31 -18.13
N ASP A 51 20.38 -9.54 -18.10
CA ASP A 51 20.06 -10.56 -19.11
C ASP A 51 18.78 -11.32 -18.71
N LEU A 52 17.67 -11.02 -19.37
CA LEU A 52 16.39 -11.68 -19.15
C LEU A 52 16.29 -13.07 -19.80
N THR A 53 17.31 -13.54 -20.50
CA THR A 53 17.38 -14.92 -20.98
C THR A 53 17.86 -15.88 -19.90
N ASP A 54 18.52 -15.35 -18.86
CA ASP A 54 18.96 -16.13 -17.71
C ASP A 54 17.78 -16.70 -16.91
N ASP A 55 17.89 -17.96 -16.51
CA ASP A 55 16.84 -18.69 -15.81
C ASP A 55 16.40 -18.04 -14.49
N SER A 56 17.30 -17.36 -13.81
CA SER A 56 17.01 -16.66 -12.54
C SER A 56 16.18 -15.39 -12.75
N LEU A 57 16.36 -14.70 -13.87
CA LEU A 57 15.80 -13.38 -14.17
C LEU A 57 14.59 -13.40 -15.09
N LYS A 58 14.49 -14.36 -16.02
CA LYS A 58 13.42 -14.41 -17.04
C LYS A 58 12.00 -14.30 -16.51
N GLY A 59 11.76 -14.80 -15.30
CA GLY A 59 10.45 -14.74 -14.64
C GLY A 59 10.24 -13.51 -13.74
N THR A 60 11.27 -12.69 -13.53
CA THR A 60 11.24 -11.57 -12.58
C THR A 60 10.25 -10.48 -12.98
N PRO A 61 10.14 -10.05 -14.25
CA PRO A 61 9.16 -9.04 -14.63
C PRO A 61 7.72 -9.40 -14.23
N LEU A 62 7.32 -10.65 -14.46
CA LEU A 62 5.99 -11.14 -14.08
C LEU A 62 5.81 -11.23 -12.57
N ARG A 63 6.84 -11.70 -11.83
CA ARG A 63 6.78 -11.79 -10.36
C ARG A 63 6.62 -10.41 -9.74
N VAL A 64 7.40 -9.43 -10.19
CA VAL A 64 7.30 -8.04 -9.71
C VAL A 64 5.94 -7.45 -10.05
N ALA A 65 5.45 -7.63 -11.27
CA ALA A 65 4.13 -7.13 -11.68
C ALA A 65 3.00 -7.69 -10.80
N LYS A 66 3.04 -8.99 -10.51
CA LYS A 66 2.06 -9.62 -9.60
C LYS A 66 2.16 -9.09 -8.18
N ALA A 67 3.38 -8.96 -7.65
CA ALA A 67 3.62 -8.41 -6.32
C ALA A 67 3.09 -6.97 -6.22
N TYR A 68 3.34 -6.12 -7.22
CA TYR A 68 2.85 -4.75 -7.25
C TYR A 68 1.33 -4.68 -7.21
N VAL A 69 0.63 -5.40 -8.07
CA VAL A 69 -0.83 -5.31 -8.16
C VAL A 69 -1.53 -5.99 -6.98
N LYS A 70 -1.03 -7.14 -6.54
CA LYS A 70 -1.75 -7.98 -5.57
C LYS A 70 -1.32 -7.77 -4.12
N GLU A 71 -0.07 -7.36 -3.90
CA GLU A 71 0.54 -7.30 -2.57
C GLU A 71 0.89 -5.87 -2.17
N LEU A 72 1.89 -5.25 -2.82
CA LEU A 72 2.42 -3.94 -2.41
C LEU A 72 1.41 -2.80 -2.56
N PHE A 73 0.61 -2.83 -3.62
CA PHE A 73 -0.40 -1.80 -3.91
C PHE A 73 -1.83 -2.32 -3.90
N GLY A 74 -2.04 -3.49 -3.28
CA GLY A 74 -3.37 -4.10 -3.16
C GLY A 74 -4.37 -3.24 -2.39
N GLY A 75 -3.89 -2.38 -1.48
CA GLY A 75 -4.72 -1.44 -0.72
C GLY A 75 -5.27 -0.27 -1.53
N LEU A 76 -4.85 -0.10 -2.79
CA LEU A 76 -5.46 0.88 -3.69
C LEU A 76 -6.87 0.46 -4.14
N ASP A 77 -7.16 -0.84 -4.20
CA ASP A 77 -8.47 -1.35 -4.61
C ASP A 77 -9.47 -1.24 -3.46
N PRO A 78 -10.54 -0.42 -3.58
CA PRO A 78 -11.56 -0.29 -2.54
C PRO A 78 -12.29 -1.61 -2.22
N LYS A 79 -12.36 -2.53 -3.19
CA LYS A 79 -13.00 -3.84 -3.01
C LYS A 79 -12.25 -4.74 -2.02
N ARG A 80 -10.96 -4.46 -1.81
CA ARG A 80 -10.11 -5.19 -0.85
C ARG A 80 -10.15 -4.59 0.55
N CYS A 81 -10.88 -3.48 0.75
CA CYS A 81 -11.03 -2.88 2.07
C CYS A 81 -11.67 -3.89 3.03
N PRO A 82 -11.05 -4.16 4.18
CA PRO A 82 -11.60 -5.09 5.14
C PRO A 82 -12.99 -4.63 5.61
N SER A 83 -13.96 -5.53 5.60
CA SER A 83 -15.26 -5.25 6.20
C SER A 83 -15.10 -4.98 7.70
N SER A 84 -15.67 -3.88 8.18
CA SER A 84 -15.68 -3.54 9.60
C SER A 84 -16.72 -4.39 10.31
N SER A 85 -16.33 -5.56 10.86
CA SER A 85 -17.18 -6.27 11.81
C SER A 85 -17.08 -5.57 13.16
N THR A 86 -18.15 -4.97 13.58
CA THR A 86 -18.29 -4.37 14.92
C THR A 86 -19.28 -5.17 15.73
N PHE A 87 -19.07 -5.22 17.05
CA PHE A 87 -19.95 -5.88 18.00
C PHE A 87 -20.56 -4.80 18.91
N GLU A 88 -21.73 -5.09 19.48
CA GLU A 88 -22.29 -4.21 20.50
C GLU A 88 -21.41 -4.20 21.75
N ASN A 89 -21.20 -3.01 22.32
CA ASN A 89 -20.45 -2.83 23.55
C ASN A 89 -21.34 -3.11 24.76
N ASN A 90 -21.77 -4.36 24.94
CA ASN A 90 -22.67 -4.77 26.03
C ASN A 90 -22.05 -4.58 27.42
N TYR A 91 -20.73 -4.48 27.51
CA TYR A 91 -20.02 -4.25 28.76
C TYR A 91 -19.79 -2.76 29.06
N HIS A 92 -20.28 -1.87 28.17
CA HIS A 92 -20.16 -0.41 28.33
C HIS A 92 -18.72 0.08 28.56
N TYR A 93 -17.72 -0.55 27.89
CA TYR A 93 -16.35 -0.05 27.95
C TYR A 93 -16.28 1.38 27.42
N GLY A 94 -15.92 2.32 28.31
CA GLY A 94 -15.73 3.73 27.96
C GLY A 94 -14.26 4.15 27.85
N GLU A 95 -13.34 3.22 28.12
CA GLU A 95 -11.91 3.48 28.05
C GLU A 95 -11.36 3.36 26.65
N MET A 96 -10.20 4.00 26.43
CA MET A 96 -9.48 3.89 25.16
C MET A 96 -8.91 2.48 25.00
N LEU A 97 -9.32 1.77 23.95
CA LEU A 97 -8.70 0.54 23.52
C LEU A 97 -7.52 0.88 22.63
N ILE A 98 -6.33 0.36 22.96
CA ILE A 98 -5.11 0.61 22.20
C ILE A 98 -4.51 -0.72 21.76
N GLU A 99 -4.28 -0.88 20.45
CA GLU A 99 -3.43 -1.93 19.90
C GLU A 99 -2.09 -1.35 19.48
N LYS A 100 -1.00 -1.95 19.99
CA LYS A 100 0.36 -1.44 19.80
C LYS A 100 1.22 -2.41 19.01
N ASN A 101 2.27 -1.86 18.38
CA ASN A 101 3.29 -2.64 17.68
C ASN A 101 2.75 -3.45 16.50
N ILE A 102 1.72 -2.98 15.82
CA ILE A 102 1.24 -3.56 14.57
C ILE A 102 2.34 -3.39 13.53
N VAL A 103 3.00 -4.47 13.14
CA VAL A 103 4.03 -4.43 12.11
C VAL A 103 3.37 -4.09 10.78
N LEU A 104 3.95 -3.13 10.06
CA LEU A 104 3.50 -2.75 8.73
C LEU A 104 4.66 -2.73 7.72
N TYR A 105 4.30 -3.05 6.49
CA TYR A 105 5.15 -2.92 5.32
C TYR A 105 4.42 -2.04 4.33
N SER A 106 5.06 -0.94 3.93
CA SER A 106 4.51 0.02 2.99
C SER A 106 5.53 0.35 1.90
N THR A 107 5.19 1.25 1.02
CA THR A 107 6.04 1.71 -0.07
C THR A 107 6.02 3.24 -0.07
N CYS A 108 7.21 3.84 -0.06
CA CYS A 108 7.34 5.28 -0.15
C CYS A 108 6.75 5.80 -1.47
N GLU A 109 5.89 6.82 -1.44
CA GLU A 109 5.27 7.35 -2.65
C GLU A 109 6.25 8.08 -3.57
N HIS A 110 7.36 8.63 -3.00
CA HIS A 110 8.34 9.40 -3.77
C HIS A 110 9.31 8.51 -4.57
N HIS A 111 9.79 7.43 -3.96
CA HIS A 111 10.86 6.60 -4.54
C HIS A 111 10.42 5.17 -4.85
N PHE A 112 9.23 4.76 -4.46
CA PHE A 112 8.72 3.38 -4.52
C PHE A 112 9.61 2.37 -3.77
N LEU A 113 10.37 2.85 -2.79
CA LEU A 113 11.18 2.02 -1.90
C LEU A 113 10.35 1.50 -0.71
N PRO A 114 10.71 0.33 -0.16
CA PRO A 114 10.01 -0.22 1.00
C PRO A 114 10.14 0.64 2.25
N ILE A 115 9.03 0.77 2.97
CA ILE A 115 8.97 1.32 4.33
C ILE A 115 8.63 0.16 5.27
N VAL A 116 9.40 -0.01 6.33
CA VAL A 116 9.12 -0.99 7.39
C VAL A 116 8.92 -0.25 8.70
N GLY A 117 7.80 -0.46 9.34
CA GLY A 117 7.46 0.28 10.55
C GLY A 117 6.51 -0.44 11.48
N ARG A 118 6.04 0.30 12.49
CA ARG A 118 5.03 -0.15 13.44
C ARG A 118 3.99 0.93 13.64
N ALA A 119 2.72 0.54 13.58
CA ALA A 119 1.61 1.41 13.89
C ALA A 119 1.08 1.14 15.30
N HIS A 120 0.48 2.17 15.87
CA HIS A 120 -0.31 2.09 17.10
C HIS A 120 -1.69 2.67 16.80
N VAL A 121 -2.74 1.93 17.13
CA VAL A 121 -4.12 2.35 16.87
C VAL A 121 -4.87 2.40 18.19
N GLY A 122 -5.48 3.55 18.49
CA GLY A 122 -6.33 3.72 19.65
C GLY A 122 -7.71 4.25 19.25
N TYR A 123 -8.76 3.76 19.90
CA TYR A 123 -10.10 4.31 19.75
C TYR A 123 -10.90 4.20 21.05
N ILE A 124 -11.87 5.09 21.20
CA ILE A 124 -12.86 5.03 22.26
C ILE A 124 -14.17 4.52 21.67
N SER A 125 -14.75 3.50 22.28
CA SER A 125 -16.00 2.91 21.81
C SER A 125 -17.16 3.90 21.95
N ASN A 126 -17.95 4.02 20.89
CA ASN A 126 -19.24 4.73 20.91
C ASN A 126 -20.37 3.72 20.67
N GLY A 127 -20.64 2.89 21.66
CA GLY A 127 -21.69 1.87 21.63
C GLY A 127 -21.34 0.60 20.84
N ARG A 128 -20.23 0.61 20.08
CA ARG A 128 -19.77 -0.54 19.31
C ARG A 128 -18.26 -0.72 19.44
N VAL A 129 -17.81 -1.96 19.48
CA VAL A 129 -16.38 -2.32 19.55
C VAL A 129 -15.95 -3.01 18.27
N LEU A 130 -14.72 -2.72 17.84
CA LEU A 130 -14.09 -3.35 16.69
C LEU A 130 -13.37 -4.64 17.13
N GLY A 131 -13.52 -5.71 16.35
CA GLY A 131 -12.73 -6.92 16.61
C GLY A 131 -11.24 -6.66 16.48
N LEU A 132 -10.40 -7.15 17.40
CA LEU A 132 -8.95 -6.90 17.45
C LEU A 132 -8.25 -7.21 16.12
N SER A 133 -8.53 -8.38 15.53
CA SER A 133 -7.96 -8.77 14.23
C SER A 133 -8.32 -7.82 13.09
N LYS A 134 -9.34 -6.97 13.25
CA LYS A 134 -9.75 -6.01 12.23
C LYS A 134 -8.86 -4.79 12.18
N MET A 135 -8.36 -4.34 13.34
CA MET A 135 -7.41 -3.22 13.38
C MET A 135 -6.15 -3.56 12.56
N ASN A 136 -5.59 -4.74 12.78
CA ASN A 136 -4.42 -5.20 12.02
C ASN A 136 -4.68 -5.25 10.50
N ARG A 137 -5.84 -5.75 10.09
CA ARG A 137 -6.21 -5.80 8.67
C ARG A 137 -6.43 -4.41 8.06
N ILE A 138 -6.98 -3.48 8.82
CA ILE A 138 -7.17 -2.09 8.38
C ILE A 138 -5.82 -1.41 8.22
N VAL A 139 -4.91 -1.57 9.19
CA VAL A 139 -3.54 -1.04 9.09
C VAL A 139 -2.83 -1.64 7.86
N ASP A 140 -2.87 -2.96 7.66
CA ASP A 140 -2.27 -3.63 6.51
C ASP A 140 -2.86 -3.11 5.18
N TYR A 141 -4.18 -2.95 5.10
CA TYR A 141 -4.85 -2.42 3.91
C TYR A 141 -4.39 -1.00 3.56
N PHE A 142 -4.28 -0.10 4.54
CA PHE A 142 -3.81 1.26 4.31
C PHE A 142 -2.30 1.34 4.09
N ALA A 143 -1.52 0.45 4.68
CA ALA A 143 -0.09 0.35 4.43
C ALA A 143 0.25 -0.10 3.00
N LYS A 144 -0.60 -0.94 2.37
CA LYS A 144 -0.41 -1.44 1.00
C LYS A 144 -0.79 -0.42 -0.07
N ARG A 145 -0.24 0.77 0.05
CA ARG A 145 -0.39 1.91 -0.87
C ARG A 145 0.94 2.65 -0.95
N PRO A 146 1.15 3.50 -1.99
CA PRO A 146 2.18 4.53 -1.89
C PRO A 146 1.83 5.47 -0.72
N GLN A 147 2.74 5.62 0.23
CA GLN A 147 2.52 6.39 1.47
C GLN A 147 3.70 7.31 1.77
N VAL A 148 3.46 8.32 2.59
CA VAL A 148 4.48 9.07 3.32
C VAL A 148 4.54 8.57 4.77
N GLN A 149 5.60 8.91 5.47
CA GLN A 149 5.81 8.40 6.83
C GLN A 149 4.76 8.96 7.82
N GLU A 150 4.31 10.19 7.62
CA GLU A 150 3.31 10.92 8.41
C GLU A 150 1.91 10.37 8.20
#